data_5f3ce2e786c73dbcf96c2816db63d04b
#
_entry.id   5f3ce2e786c73dbcf96c2816db63d04b
#
_cell.length_a   1.000
_cell.length_b   1.000
_cell.length_c   1.000
_cell.angle_alpha   90.00
_cell.angle_beta   90.00
_cell.angle_gamma   90.00
#
_symmetry.space_group_name_H-M   'P 1'
#
loop_
_entity.id
_entity.type
_entity.pdbx_description
1 polymer ?
#
loop_
_entity_poly.entity_id
_entity_poly.type
_entity_poly.pdbx_seq_one_letter_code
_entity_poly.pdbx_strand_id
1 'polypeptide(L)'
;MKVAKWYNNHDIRIEDVPKTQPGRNEILVKIISCGICGSDIVEWYRLPRAPLIPGHEIGDVVLETGESVSDYKPGDRVFVAPKVPCLNCYYCTKGNHPVCSEVADRLPGGFAEYVLVPDSIVTNGTYLLPDSITYDQSTFIEPLACVVRAQKLAGIREGQTVLIIGCGMSGLLHVKLAKSKNCKLITTDINPRKLVYADRFGSDITVDAGENVPEILLARNGRKADVVILCA
;
A
#
# COMPACT_ATOMS: atom_id res chain seq x y z
N MET A 1 7.29 24.87 2.78
CA MET A 1 7.62 23.46 2.90
C MET A 1 8.05 22.92 1.56
N LYS A 2 8.94 21.92 1.56
CA LYS A 2 9.39 21.29 0.33
C LYS A 2 8.46 20.13 -0.06
N VAL A 3 8.22 20.02 -1.37
CA VAL A 3 7.45 18.91 -1.97
C VAL A 3 8.19 18.38 -3.20
N ALA A 4 8.08 17.07 -3.47
CA ALA A 4 8.52 16.52 -4.74
C ALA A 4 7.32 16.50 -5.70
N LYS A 5 7.34 17.38 -6.68
CA LYS A 5 6.27 17.52 -7.67
C LYS A 5 6.62 16.76 -8.94
N TRP A 6 5.78 15.81 -9.29
CA TRP A 6 5.92 14.96 -10.47
C TRP A 6 5.18 15.58 -11.67
N TYR A 7 5.88 15.78 -12.75
CA TYR A 7 5.36 16.24 -14.04
C TYR A 7 5.25 15.08 -15.05
N ASN A 8 6.26 14.20 -15.06
CA ASN A 8 6.33 12.93 -15.80
C ASN A 8 7.47 12.09 -15.21
N ASN A 9 7.69 10.87 -15.74
CA ASN A 9 8.71 9.96 -15.19
C ASN A 9 10.17 10.46 -15.37
N HIS A 10 10.39 11.49 -16.18
CA HIS A 10 11.70 12.10 -16.41
C HIS A 10 11.83 13.50 -15.79
N ASP A 11 10.74 14.02 -15.20
CA ASP A 11 10.71 15.37 -14.61
C ASP A 11 10.01 15.35 -13.24
N ILE A 12 10.82 15.27 -12.20
CA ILE A 12 10.40 15.42 -10.79
C ILE A 12 11.18 16.56 -10.20
N ARG A 13 10.48 17.55 -9.65
CA ARG A 13 11.09 18.78 -9.12
C ARG A 13 10.83 18.91 -7.63
N ILE A 14 11.85 19.37 -6.90
CA ILE A 14 11.68 19.84 -5.53
C ILE A 14 11.26 21.30 -5.57
N GLU A 15 10.05 21.57 -5.10
CA GLU A 15 9.48 22.92 -5.08
C GLU A 15 9.16 23.35 -3.65
N ASP A 16 9.28 24.65 -3.40
CA ASP A 16 8.83 25.26 -2.16
C ASP A 16 7.38 25.75 -2.32
N VAL A 17 6.52 25.26 -1.44
CA VAL A 17 5.10 25.65 -1.39
C VAL A 17 4.77 26.17 0.02
N PRO A 18 3.75 27.03 0.17
CA PRO A 18 3.30 27.48 1.49
C PRO A 18 2.92 26.28 2.38
N LYS A 19 3.30 26.32 3.66
CA LYS A 19 2.82 25.38 4.66
C LYS A 19 1.37 25.74 5.01
N THR A 20 0.46 24.80 4.86
CA THR A 20 -0.96 24.97 5.17
C THR A 20 -1.19 24.84 6.68
N GLN A 21 -2.10 25.63 7.23
CA GLN A 21 -2.58 25.50 8.62
C GLN A 21 -3.82 24.59 8.64
N PRO A 22 -3.99 23.72 9.66
CA PRO A 22 -5.18 22.88 9.75
C PRO A 22 -6.43 23.72 10.04
N GLY A 23 -7.51 23.42 9.35
CA GLY A 23 -8.85 23.90 9.68
C GLY A 23 -9.38 23.22 10.96
N ARG A 24 -10.60 23.58 11.37
CA ARG A 24 -11.18 23.24 12.68
C ARG A 24 -11.18 21.72 12.98
N ASN A 25 -11.44 20.88 11.99
CA ASN A 25 -11.54 19.40 12.12
C ASN A 25 -10.37 18.67 11.45
N GLU A 26 -9.33 19.36 11.04
CA GLU A 26 -8.21 18.82 10.28
C GLU A 26 -6.99 18.64 11.17
N ILE A 27 -6.04 17.86 10.73
CA ILE A 27 -4.71 17.78 11.35
C ILE A 27 -3.63 18.03 10.31
N LEU A 28 -2.52 18.62 10.74
CA LEU A 28 -1.30 18.71 9.95
C LEU A 28 -0.33 17.65 10.45
N VAL A 29 0.10 16.76 9.56
CA VAL A 29 1.11 15.75 9.88
C VAL A 29 2.45 16.09 9.25
N LYS A 30 3.54 15.76 9.94
CA LYS A 30 4.88 15.75 9.39
C LYS A 30 5.18 14.34 8.88
N ILE A 31 5.56 14.25 7.60
CA ILE A 31 5.99 12.98 7.00
C ILE A 31 7.39 12.63 7.54
N ILE A 32 7.53 11.44 8.09
CA ILE A 32 8.80 10.89 8.57
C ILE A 32 9.36 9.88 7.56
N SER A 33 8.50 9.01 7.03
CA SER A 33 8.84 8.04 6.01
C SER A 33 7.72 7.92 4.98
N CYS A 34 8.08 7.76 3.71
CA CYS A 34 7.12 7.51 2.64
C CYS A 34 7.68 6.44 1.69
N GLY A 35 6.92 5.36 1.48
CA GLY A 35 7.22 4.33 0.51
C GLY A 35 7.00 4.79 -0.93
N ILE A 36 7.63 4.11 -1.87
CA ILE A 36 7.45 4.31 -3.31
C ILE A 36 6.66 3.13 -3.86
N CYS A 37 5.44 3.37 -4.28
CA CYS A 37 4.58 2.38 -4.90
C CYS A 37 4.86 2.25 -6.40
N GLY A 38 4.69 1.05 -6.95
CA GLY A 38 4.72 0.85 -8.41
C GLY A 38 3.74 1.76 -9.17
N SER A 39 2.61 2.13 -8.56
CA SER A 39 1.66 3.07 -9.16
C SER A 39 2.19 4.50 -9.29
N ASP A 40 3.27 4.85 -8.57
CA ASP A 40 3.87 6.20 -8.66
C ASP A 40 4.61 6.41 -9.98
N ILE A 41 5.00 5.34 -10.66
CA ILE A 41 5.71 5.37 -11.94
C ILE A 41 4.83 4.96 -13.14
N VAL A 42 3.53 4.72 -12.95
CA VAL A 42 2.59 4.41 -14.06
C VAL A 42 2.19 5.70 -14.73
N GLU A 43 2.98 6.10 -15.74
CA GLU A 43 2.91 7.42 -16.38
C GLU A 43 1.56 7.70 -17.03
N TRP A 44 1.06 6.79 -17.89
CA TRP A 44 -0.23 6.95 -18.56
C TRP A 44 -1.41 7.20 -17.59
N TYR A 45 -1.35 6.63 -16.40
CA TYR A 45 -2.36 6.80 -15.36
C TYR A 45 -2.24 8.15 -14.65
N ARG A 46 -1.02 8.68 -14.53
CA ARG A 46 -0.74 9.91 -13.77
C ARG A 46 -0.75 11.18 -14.62
N LEU A 47 -0.31 11.12 -15.88
CA LEU A 47 -0.23 12.26 -16.79
C LEU A 47 -1.50 13.14 -16.84
N PRO A 48 -2.73 12.58 -16.89
CA PRO A 48 -3.94 13.42 -16.92
C PRO A 48 -4.16 14.29 -15.68
N ARG A 49 -3.40 14.03 -14.61
CA ARG A 49 -3.47 14.76 -13.33
C ARG A 49 -2.20 15.54 -13.02
N ALA A 50 -1.21 15.47 -13.88
CA ALA A 50 0.05 16.20 -13.70
C ALA A 50 -0.17 17.73 -13.84
N PRO A 51 0.59 18.56 -13.08
CA PRO A 51 1.55 18.16 -12.07
C PRO A 51 0.89 17.74 -10.76
N LEU A 52 1.46 16.76 -10.06
CA LEU A 52 0.94 16.27 -8.78
C LEU A 52 2.08 15.93 -7.80
N ILE A 53 1.76 15.86 -6.52
CA ILE A 53 2.66 15.32 -5.49
C ILE A 53 2.30 13.85 -5.32
N PRO A 54 3.21 12.89 -5.65
CA PRO A 54 2.95 11.46 -5.43
C PRO A 54 3.20 11.03 -3.98
N GLY A 55 3.17 9.72 -3.73
CA GLY A 55 3.38 9.13 -2.40
C GLY A 55 2.07 8.93 -1.65
N HIS A 56 1.87 7.71 -1.14
CA HIS A 56 0.65 7.33 -0.42
C HIS A 56 0.87 6.19 0.59
N GLU A 57 2.12 5.80 0.80
CA GLU A 57 2.56 4.80 1.76
C GLU A 57 3.34 5.53 2.87
N ILE A 58 2.64 6.24 3.76
CA ILE A 58 3.22 7.23 4.66
C ILE A 58 3.25 6.78 6.12
N GLY A 59 4.31 7.18 6.82
CA GLY A 59 4.46 7.05 8.27
C GLY A 59 4.71 8.43 8.87
N ASP A 60 3.83 8.89 9.75
CA ASP A 60 3.68 10.29 10.09
C ASP A 60 3.67 10.55 11.59
N VAL A 61 3.89 11.81 11.95
CA VAL A 61 3.65 12.34 13.30
C VAL A 61 2.74 13.57 13.20
N VAL A 62 1.73 13.62 14.07
CA VAL A 62 0.85 14.79 14.19
C VAL A 62 1.68 16.00 14.65
N LEU A 63 1.63 17.09 13.88
CA LEU A 63 2.32 18.32 14.20
C LEU A 63 1.37 19.35 14.84
N GLU A 64 0.19 19.53 14.25
CA GLU A 64 -0.83 20.49 14.66
C GLU A 64 -2.22 19.88 14.50
N THR A 65 -3.16 20.26 15.37
CA THR A 65 -4.56 19.82 15.33
C THR A 65 -5.48 21.02 15.30
N GLY A 66 -6.59 20.90 14.57
CA GLY A 66 -7.67 21.87 14.64
C GLY A 66 -8.41 21.83 15.97
N GLU A 67 -9.12 22.89 16.30
CA GLU A 67 -9.76 23.09 17.61
C GLU A 67 -10.78 22.01 18.01
N SER A 68 -11.41 21.36 17.03
CA SER A 68 -12.42 20.32 17.28
C SER A 68 -11.88 18.88 17.22
N VAL A 69 -10.58 18.72 16.96
CA VAL A 69 -9.94 17.38 16.96
C VAL A 69 -9.60 16.99 18.40
N SER A 70 -10.24 15.95 18.91
CA SER A 70 -10.04 15.41 20.26
C SER A 70 -9.27 14.10 20.30
N ASP A 71 -9.29 13.33 19.21
CA ASP A 71 -8.78 11.96 19.16
C ASP A 71 -7.26 11.91 18.91
N TYR A 72 -6.67 13.02 18.48
CA TYR A 72 -5.25 13.15 18.19
C TYR A 72 -4.67 14.42 18.79
N LYS A 73 -3.37 14.37 19.13
CA LYS A 73 -2.60 15.50 19.67
C LYS A 73 -1.23 15.59 19.00
N PRO A 74 -0.58 16.75 19.03
CA PRO A 74 0.80 16.90 18.58
C PRO A 74 1.73 15.90 19.25
N GLY A 75 2.56 15.24 18.44
CA GLY A 75 3.47 14.17 18.87
C GLY A 75 2.92 12.76 18.67
N ASP A 76 1.63 12.58 18.45
CA ASP A 76 1.06 11.26 18.16
C ASP A 76 1.62 10.71 16.85
N ARG A 77 2.07 9.46 16.89
CA ARG A 77 2.54 8.72 15.73
C ARG A 77 1.34 8.10 15.03
N VAL A 78 1.18 8.37 13.74
CA VAL A 78 -0.01 7.96 12.99
C VAL A 78 0.32 7.30 11.65
N PHE A 79 -0.56 6.46 11.19
CA PHE A 79 -0.74 6.09 9.80
C PHE A 79 -1.98 6.81 9.27
N VAL A 80 -1.88 7.42 8.09
CA VAL A 80 -2.98 8.11 7.44
C VAL A 80 -3.28 7.46 6.10
N ALA A 81 -4.51 6.99 5.92
CA ALA A 81 -4.95 6.37 4.67
C ALA A 81 -4.98 7.41 3.53
N PRO A 82 -4.50 7.06 2.32
CA PRO A 82 -4.43 8.03 1.21
C PRO A 82 -5.78 8.50 0.69
N LYS A 83 -6.84 7.78 1.01
CA LYS A 83 -8.23 8.11 0.66
C LYS A 83 -9.20 7.40 1.57
N VAL A 84 -10.38 7.98 1.75
CA VAL A 84 -11.51 7.36 2.47
C VAL A 84 -12.75 7.28 1.59
N PRO A 85 -13.54 6.19 1.71
CA PRO A 85 -14.79 6.02 0.98
C PRO A 85 -15.88 6.92 1.58
N CYS A 86 -16.94 7.19 0.83
CA CYS A 86 -18.10 7.97 1.33
C CYS A 86 -18.98 7.22 2.34
N LEU A 87 -18.80 5.91 2.50
CA LEU A 87 -19.51 5.00 3.40
C LEU A 87 -21.03 4.83 3.14
N ASN A 88 -21.64 5.57 2.23
CA ASN A 88 -23.08 5.59 1.99
C ASN A 88 -23.51 5.16 0.58
N CYS A 89 -22.64 5.15 -0.44
CA CYS A 89 -22.99 4.71 -1.79
C CYS A 89 -23.23 3.19 -1.85
N TYR A 90 -23.84 2.73 -2.96
CA TYR A 90 -24.14 1.32 -3.19
C TYR A 90 -22.93 0.40 -2.93
N TYR A 91 -21.75 0.76 -3.40
CA TYR A 91 -20.54 -0.05 -3.21
C TYR A 91 -20.07 -0.09 -1.76
N CYS A 92 -20.15 1.04 -1.06
CA CYS A 92 -19.76 1.13 0.34
C CYS A 92 -20.67 0.31 1.24
N THR A 93 -22.00 0.38 1.04
CA THR A 93 -22.97 -0.40 1.83
C THR A 93 -22.86 -1.91 1.63
N LYS A 94 -22.17 -2.35 0.55
CA LYS A 94 -21.82 -3.75 0.27
C LYS A 94 -20.39 -4.14 0.70
N GLY A 95 -19.67 -3.24 1.39
CA GLY A 95 -18.28 -3.46 1.83
C GLY A 95 -17.24 -3.37 0.70
N ASN A 96 -17.62 -2.85 -0.47
CA ASN A 96 -16.72 -2.68 -1.62
C ASN A 96 -16.10 -1.28 -1.66
N HIS A 97 -15.54 -0.82 -0.57
CA HIS A 97 -14.96 0.51 -0.38
C HIS A 97 -13.95 0.93 -1.48
N PRO A 98 -13.05 0.07 -2.00
CA PRO A 98 -12.09 0.46 -3.04
C PRO A 98 -12.70 0.93 -4.37
N VAL A 99 -13.95 0.52 -4.65
CA VAL A 99 -14.71 0.95 -5.85
C VAL A 99 -15.81 1.96 -5.51
N CYS A 100 -15.65 2.68 -4.39
CA CYS A 100 -16.53 3.78 -4.02
C CYS A 100 -16.66 4.78 -5.17
N SER A 101 -17.89 5.12 -5.57
CA SER A 101 -18.17 6.08 -6.64
C SER A 101 -17.98 7.54 -6.19
N GLU A 102 -18.05 7.77 -4.89
CA GLU A 102 -18.05 9.10 -4.28
C GLU A 102 -17.01 9.15 -3.16
N VAL A 103 -15.70 9.02 -3.53
CA VAL A 103 -14.60 9.13 -2.56
C VAL A 103 -14.74 10.45 -1.80
N ALA A 104 -14.84 10.37 -0.46
CA ALA A 104 -15.03 11.56 0.37
C ALA A 104 -13.84 12.50 0.29
N ASP A 105 -12.64 11.98 0.55
CA ASP A 105 -11.41 12.77 0.48
C ASP A 105 -10.21 11.94 0.02
N ARG A 106 -9.17 12.67 -0.44
CA ARG A 106 -7.85 12.11 -0.81
C ARG A 106 -6.76 13.01 -0.24
N LEU A 107 -5.66 12.40 0.19
CA LEU A 107 -4.46 13.14 0.51
C LEU A 107 -3.84 13.78 -0.74
N PRO A 108 -3.25 14.96 -0.62
CA PRO A 108 -2.57 15.63 -1.73
C PRO A 108 -1.33 14.89 -2.22
N GLY A 109 -0.67 14.09 -1.36
CA GLY A 109 0.51 13.28 -1.66
C GLY A 109 1.56 13.33 -0.55
N GLY A 110 2.23 12.20 -0.31
CA GLY A 110 3.15 11.99 0.80
C GLY A 110 4.61 12.37 0.50
N PHE A 111 4.99 12.67 -0.76
CA PHE A 111 6.35 13.17 -1.05
C PHE A 111 6.44 14.67 -0.75
N ALA A 112 6.19 15.01 0.51
CA ALA A 112 6.16 16.36 1.06
C ALA A 112 6.71 16.36 2.49
N GLU A 113 7.18 17.49 2.99
CA GLU A 113 7.57 17.58 4.41
C GLU A 113 6.36 17.49 5.36
N TYR A 114 5.22 18.05 4.93
CA TYR A 114 3.97 18.09 5.70
C TYR A 114 2.77 17.81 4.80
N VAL A 115 1.74 17.19 5.37
CA VAL A 115 0.47 16.94 4.69
C VAL A 115 -0.68 17.39 5.57
N LEU A 116 -1.57 18.18 5.00
CA LEU A 116 -2.86 18.50 5.60
C LEU A 116 -3.79 17.29 5.41
N VAL A 117 -4.34 16.78 6.51
CA VAL A 117 -5.26 15.66 6.53
C VAL A 117 -6.68 16.19 6.69
N PRO A 118 -7.56 16.02 5.70
CA PRO A 118 -8.95 16.49 5.75
C PRO A 118 -9.77 15.79 6.83
N ASP A 119 -10.83 16.44 7.31
CA ASP A 119 -11.75 15.97 8.36
C ASP A 119 -12.20 14.51 8.16
N SER A 120 -12.65 14.15 6.94
CA SER A 120 -13.14 12.80 6.67
C SER A 120 -12.04 11.73 6.81
N ILE A 121 -10.79 12.07 6.51
CA ILE A 121 -9.62 11.19 6.69
C ILE A 121 -9.19 11.18 8.16
N VAL A 122 -9.24 12.30 8.86
CA VAL A 122 -9.02 12.33 10.32
C VAL A 122 -9.96 11.35 11.00
N THR A 123 -11.24 11.41 10.67
CA THR A 123 -12.29 10.59 11.31
C THR A 123 -12.24 9.11 10.88
N ASN A 124 -12.00 8.81 9.60
CA ASN A 124 -12.23 7.47 9.05
C ASN A 124 -10.97 6.80 8.48
N GLY A 125 -9.84 7.48 8.45
CA GLY A 125 -8.62 7.01 7.78
C GLY A 125 -7.32 7.26 8.53
N THR A 126 -7.37 7.78 9.76
CA THR A 126 -6.20 8.03 10.60
C THR A 126 -6.17 7.03 11.75
N TYR A 127 -5.00 6.47 12.04
CA TYR A 127 -4.83 5.43 13.06
C TYR A 127 -3.54 5.67 13.85
N LEU A 128 -3.61 5.58 15.19
CA LEU A 128 -2.43 5.62 16.04
C LEU A 128 -1.52 4.42 15.77
N LEU A 129 -0.23 4.67 15.64
CA LEU A 129 0.77 3.61 15.48
C LEU A 129 1.17 3.08 16.86
N PRO A 130 1.22 1.75 17.04
CA PRO A 130 1.83 1.15 18.23
C PRO A 130 3.32 1.52 18.34
N ASP A 131 3.83 1.64 19.57
CA ASP A 131 5.24 1.97 19.82
C ASP A 131 6.21 0.94 19.20
N SER A 132 5.77 -0.30 19.05
CA SER A 132 6.55 -1.39 18.45
C SER A 132 6.76 -1.26 16.95
N ILE A 133 6.02 -0.38 16.25
CA ILE A 133 6.14 -0.18 14.79
C ILE A 133 6.95 1.09 14.52
N THR A 134 8.02 0.99 13.72
CA THR A 134 8.77 2.15 13.25
C THR A 134 8.00 2.89 12.14
N TYR A 135 8.37 4.14 11.84
CA TYR A 135 7.80 4.86 10.70
C TYR A 135 8.07 4.16 9.37
N ASP A 136 9.26 3.57 9.18
CA ASP A 136 9.58 2.80 7.97
C ASP A 136 8.70 1.55 7.85
N GLN A 137 8.43 0.86 8.97
CA GLN A 137 7.50 -0.27 8.97
C GLN A 137 6.06 0.16 8.69
N SER A 138 5.64 1.34 9.14
CA SER A 138 4.28 1.84 8.91
C SER A 138 3.99 2.13 7.44
N THR A 139 5.00 2.40 6.61
CA THR A 139 4.82 2.56 5.17
C THR A 139 4.26 1.30 4.48
N PHE A 140 4.42 0.12 5.10
CA PHE A 140 3.85 -1.13 4.60
C PHE A 140 2.36 -1.34 4.94
N ILE A 141 1.74 -0.48 5.76
CA ILE A 141 0.33 -0.66 6.16
C ILE A 141 -0.59 -0.57 4.94
N GLU A 142 -0.41 0.44 4.09
CA GLU A 142 -1.25 0.61 2.89
C GLU A 142 -1.09 -0.57 1.91
N PRO A 143 0.11 -0.93 1.42
CA PRO A 143 0.26 -2.05 0.50
C PRO A 143 -0.14 -3.39 1.12
N LEU A 144 0.08 -3.60 2.42
CA LEU A 144 -0.37 -4.82 3.11
C LEU A 144 -1.89 -4.89 3.18
N ALA A 145 -2.59 -3.77 3.38
CA ALA A 145 -4.07 -3.73 3.35
C ALA A 145 -4.61 -4.16 1.97
N CYS A 146 -3.95 -3.77 0.87
CA CYS A 146 -4.27 -4.24 -0.47
C CYS A 146 -4.10 -5.75 -0.62
N VAL A 147 -2.98 -6.29 -0.11
CA VAL A 147 -2.69 -7.74 -0.12
C VAL A 147 -3.69 -8.54 0.73
N VAL A 148 -4.01 -8.05 1.94
CA VAL A 148 -5.03 -8.67 2.82
C VAL A 148 -6.38 -8.74 2.11
N ARG A 149 -6.80 -7.65 1.48
CA ARG A 149 -8.05 -7.62 0.72
C ARG A 149 -8.03 -8.59 -0.46
N ALA A 150 -6.96 -8.60 -1.25
CA ALA A 150 -6.83 -9.48 -2.40
C ALA A 150 -6.92 -10.96 -1.98
N GLN A 151 -6.21 -11.38 -0.94
CA GLN A 151 -6.27 -12.75 -0.43
C GLN A 151 -7.63 -13.10 0.18
N LYS A 152 -8.31 -12.13 0.81
CA LYS A 152 -9.68 -12.33 1.31
C LYS A 152 -10.66 -12.56 0.16
N LEU A 153 -10.59 -11.78 -0.90
CA LEU A 153 -11.45 -11.94 -2.10
C LEU A 153 -11.16 -13.24 -2.85
N ALA A 154 -9.89 -13.65 -2.93
CA ALA A 154 -9.48 -14.92 -3.52
C ALA A 154 -9.85 -16.15 -2.65
N GLY A 155 -10.36 -15.95 -1.45
CA GLY A 155 -10.76 -17.02 -0.55
C GLY A 155 -9.58 -17.91 -0.10
N ILE A 156 -8.38 -17.32 0.07
CA ILE A 156 -7.19 -18.09 0.47
C ILE A 156 -7.31 -18.55 1.91
N ARG A 157 -7.12 -19.86 2.12
CA ARG A 157 -7.24 -20.57 3.39
C ARG A 157 -6.16 -21.64 3.54
N GLU A 158 -6.02 -22.13 4.75
CA GLU A 158 -5.07 -23.16 5.14
C GLU A 158 -5.08 -24.38 4.22
N GLY A 159 -3.91 -24.95 3.97
CA GLY A 159 -3.70 -26.16 3.18
C GLY A 159 -3.76 -25.96 1.66
N GLN A 160 -4.12 -24.78 1.17
CA GLN A 160 -4.10 -24.49 -0.26
C GLN A 160 -2.68 -24.31 -0.78
N THR A 161 -2.48 -24.65 -2.05
CA THR A 161 -1.28 -24.30 -2.82
C THR A 161 -1.51 -22.98 -3.56
N VAL A 162 -0.71 -21.96 -3.28
CA VAL A 162 -0.81 -20.63 -3.90
C VAL A 162 0.41 -20.40 -4.77
N LEU A 163 0.18 -20.12 -6.05
CA LEU A 163 1.21 -19.64 -6.99
C LEU A 163 1.21 -18.12 -7.01
N ILE A 164 2.35 -17.50 -6.75
CA ILE A 164 2.56 -16.06 -6.83
C ILE A 164 3.50 -15.77 -7.99
N ILE A 165 3.02 -15.02 -8.97
CA ILE A 165 3.78 -14.61 -10.17
C ILE A 165 4.25 -13.18 -9.97
N GLY A 166 5.58 -12.99 -9.88
CA GLY A 166 6.21 -11.71 -9.55
C GLY A 166 6.56 -11.63 -8.06
N CYS A 167 7.86 -11.58 -7.76
CA CYS A 167 8.44 -11.51 -6.41
C CYS A 167 8.94 -10.09 -6.07
N GLY A 168 8.25 -9.06 -6.55
CA GLY A 168 8.42 -7.68 -6.08
C GLY A 168 7.83 -7.49 -4.69
N MET A 169 7.75 -6.26 -4.21
CA MET A 169 7.24 -5.90 -2.87
C MET A 169 5.85 -6.50 -2.61
N SER A 170 4.90 -6.32 -3.53
CA SER A 170 3.55 -6.88 -3.42
C SER A 170 3.57 -8.41 -3.36
N GLY A 171 4.33 -9.08 -4.24
CA GLY A 171 4.46 -10.55 -4.23
C GLY A 171 5.04 -11.07 -2.91
N LEU A 172 6.07 -10.42 -2.38
CA LEU A 172 6.67 -10.81 -1.08
C LEU A 172 5.71 -10.62 0.09
N LEU A 173 4.87 -9.58 0.08
CA LEU A 173 3.80 -9.41 1.06
C LEU A 173 2.75 -10.52 0.95
N HIS A 174 2.40 -10.92 -0.29
CA HIS A 174 1.53 -12.07 -0.51
C HIS A 174 2.14 -13.39 0.02
N VAL A 175 3.44 -13.60 -0.17
CA VAL A 175 4.17 -14.76 0.39
C VAL A 175 4.04 -14.77 1.91
N LYS A 176 4.37 -13.68 2.59
CA LYS A 176 4.29 -13.60 4.06
C LYS A 176 2.89 -13.85 4.59
N LEU A 177 1.88 -13.22 4.00
CA LEU A 177 0.51 -13.36 4.44
C LEU A 177 -0.05 -14.77 4.18
N ALA A 178 0.22 -15.38 3.01
CA ALA A 178 -0.24 -16.72 2.72
C ALA A 178 0.51 -17.77 3.56
N LYS A 179 1.80 -17.55 3.86
CA LYS A 179 2.56 -18.41 4.78
C LYS A 179 1.97 -18.40 6.20
N SER A 180 1.55 -17.23 6.69
CA SER A 180 0.90 -17.12 8.01
C SER A 180 -0.44 -17.87 8.10
N LYS A 181 -1.03 -18.24 6.94
CA LYS A 181 -2.24 -19.07 6.83
C LYS A 181 -1.93 -20.54 6.57
N ASN A 182 -0.68 -20.98 6.75
CA ASN A 182 -0.23 -22.36 6.49
C ASN A 182 -0.50 -22.84 5.06
N CYS A 183 -0.41 -21.96 4.06
CA CYS A 183 -0.47 -22.33 2.65
C CYS A 183 0.86 -22.92 2.18
N LYS A 184 0.82 -23.79 1.18
CA LYS A 184 1.99 -24.17 0.38
C LYS A 184 2.22 -23.11 -0.71
N LEU A 185 3.43 -22.56 -0.77
CA LEU A 185 3.74 -21.41 -1.60
C LEU A 185 4.71 -21.75 -2.73
N ILE A 186 4.32 -21.38 -3.91
CA ILE A 186 5.14 -21.47 -5.10
C ILE A 186 5.28 -20.07 -5.67
N THR A 187 6.50 -19.62 -5.94
CA THR A 187 6.76 -18.29 -6.47
C THR A 187 7.54 -18.37 -7.77
N THR A 188 7.27 -17.45 -8.68
CA THR A 188 8.03 -17.30 -9.93
C THR A 188 8.33 -15.85 -10.24
N ASP A 189 9.54 -15.58 -10.74
CA ASP A 189 9.99 -14.26 -11.22
C ASP A 189 11.05 -14.47 -12.32
N ILE A 190 11.19 -13.52 -13.21
CA ILE A 190 12.26 -13.50 -14.24
C ILE A 190 13.61 -13.09 -13.63
N ASN A 191 13.63 -12.50 -12.44
CA ASN A 191 14.83 -12.03 -11.78
C ASN A 191 15.24 -13.01 -10.66
N PRO A 192 16.38 -13.73 -10.83
CA PRO A 192 16.82 -14.73 -9.86
C PRO A 192 17.09 -14.15 -8.47
N ARG A 193 17.49 -12.87 -8.38
CA ARG A 193 17.69 -12.21 -7.07
C ARG A 193 16.38 -12.09 -6.29
N LYS A 194 15.26 -11.84 -6.98
CA LYS A 194 13.93 -11.76 -6.34
C LYS A 194 13.47 -13.14 -5.86
N LEU A 195 13.81 -14.22 -6.55
CA LEU A 195 13.53 -15.59 -6.11
C LEU A 195 14.26 -15.92 -4.80
N VAL A 196 15.50 -15.45 -4.61
CA VAL A 196 16.21 -15.58 -3.33
C VAL A 196 15.47 -14.89 -2.18
N TYR A 197 14.89 -13.72 -2.43
CA TYR A 197 14.05 -13.06 -1.42
C TYR A 197 12.76 -13.83 -1.15
N ALA A 198 12.10 -14.36 -2.20
CA ALA A 198 10.89 -15.15 -2.03
C ALA A 198 11.12 -16.39 -1.17
N ASP A 199 12.23 -17.10 -1.37
CA ASP A 199 12.66 -18.23 -0.54
C ASP A 199 12.83 -17.78 0.93
N ARG A 200 13.61 -16.74 1.19
CA ARG A 200 13.82 -16.17 2.54
C ARG A 200 12.52 -15.72 3.21
N PHE A 201 11.52 -15.31 2.44
CA PHE A 201 10.21 -14.88 2.93
C PHE A 201 9.27 -16.06 3.18
N GLY A 202 9.64 -17.28 2.79
CA GLY A 202 8.94 -18.53 3.12
C GLY A 202 8.24 -19.19 1.95
N SER A 203 8.66 -18.94 0.70
CA SER A 203 8.23 -19.73 -0.44
C SER A 203 8.76 -21.16 -0.30
N ASP A 204 7.90 -22.16 -0.56
CA ASP A 204 8.29 -23.56 -0.47
C ASP A 204 8.95 -24.05 -1.78
N ILE A 205 8.61 -23.42 -2.91
CA ILE A 205 9.17 -23.72 -4.23
C ILE A 205 9.36 -22.39 -4.97
N THR A 206 10.57 -22.13 -5.44
CA THR A 206 10.87 -21.04 -6.36
C THR A 206 11.15 -21.57 -7.77
N VAL A 207 10.66 -20.90 -8.80
CA VAL A 207 10.78 -21.29 -10.21
C VAL A 207 11.15 -20.08 -11.04
N ASP A 208 12.12 -20.21 -11.93
CA ASP A 208 12.42 -19.17 -12.93
C ASP A 208 11.24 -19.05 -13.90
N ALA A 209 10.75 -17.85 -14.15
CA ALA A 209 9.60 -17.63 -15.04
C ALA A 209 9.91 -17.93 -16.53
N GLY A 210 11.19 -18.06 -16.89
CA GLY A 210 11.61 -18.51 -18.20
C GLY A 210 11.45 -20.02 -18.44
N GLU A 211 11.21 -20.79 -17.34
CA GLU A 211 10.99 -22.24 -17.43
C GLU A 211 9.51 -22.60 -17.65
N ASN A 212 9.22 -23.87 -17.90
CA ASN A 212 7.84 -24.35 -17.98
C ASN A 212 7.22 -24.49 -16.57
N VAL A 213 6.78 -23.38 -16.00
CA VAL A 213 6.22 -23.31 -14.66
C VAL A 213 5.11 -24.35 -14.41
N PRO A 214 4.12 -24.57 -15.30
CA PRO A 214 3.09 -25.60 -15.11
C PRO A 214 3.64 -27.01 -14.95
N GLU A 215 4.63 -27.41 -15.75
CA GLU A 215 5.25 -28.74 -15.67
C GLU A 215 6.05 -28.90 -14.38
N ILE A 216 6.82 -27.88 -13.99
CA ILE A 216 7.59 -27.87 -12.75
C ILE A 216 6.65 -27.98 -11.54
N LEU A 217 5.51 -27.29 -11.57
CA LEU A 217 4.51 -27.44 -10.52
C LEU A 217 4.01 -28.87 -10.41
N LEU A 218 3.66 -29.50 -11.52
CA LEU A 218 3.21 -30.89 -11.51
C LEU A 218 4.29 -31.83 -11.00
N ALA A 219 5.55 -31.65 -11.42
CA ALA A 219 6.67 -32.48 -11.01
C ALA A 219 7.03 -32.31 -9.51
N ARG A 220 7.08 -31.08 -9.02
CA ARG A 220 7.58 -30.77 -7.65
C ARG A 220 6.47 -30.67 -6.60
N ASN A 221 5.23 -30.38 -7.01
CA ASN A 221 4.07 -30.24 -6.12
C ASN A 221 3.06 -31.41 -6.25
N GLY A 222 3.15 -32.22 -7.33
CA GLY A 222 2.21 -33.30 -7.63
C GLY A 222 0.86 -32.84 -8.21
N ARG A 223 0.57 -31.54 -8.19
CA ARG A 223 -0.68 -30.93 -8.72
C ARG A 223 -0.49 -29.44 -9.02
N LYS A 224 -1.42 -28.86 -9.75
CA LYS A 224 -1.47 -27.40 -9.98
C LYS A 224 -1.82 -26.63 -8.71
N ALA A 225 -1.64 -25.32 -8.74
CA ALA A 225 -2.04 -24.42 -7.66
C ALA A 225 -3.58 -24.30 -7.56
N ASP A 226 -4.08 -24.11 -6.34
CA ASP A 226 -5.50 -23.83 -6.09
C ASP A 226 -5.83 -22.37 -6.40
N VAL A 227 -4.88 -21.49 -6.16
CA VAL A 227 -4.99 -20.03 -6.39
C VAL A 227 -3.74 -19.53 -7.08
N VAL A 228 -3.92 -18.60 -8.02
CA VAL A 228 -2.84 -17.89 -8.69
C VAL A 228 -2.98 -16.38 -8.42
N ILE A 229 -1.90 -15.75 -7.99
CA ILE A 229 -1.84 -14.31 -7.75
C ILE A 229 -0.82 -13.72 -8.71
N LEU A 230 -1.24 -12.74 -9.51
CA LEU A 230 -0.36 -12.02 -10.44
C LEU A 230 0.08 -10.69 -9.79
N CYS A 231 1.40 -10.52 -9.62
CA CYS A 231 2.06 -9.34 -9.04
C CYS A 231 3.17 -8.77 -9.94
N ALA A 232 3.15 -9.10 -11.25
CA ALA A 232 4.12 -8.66 -12.26
C ALA A 232 3.49 -7.67 -13.25
#